data_9d041b3b3bd36925b3f0854ee4218833
#
_entry.id   9d041b3b3bd36925b3f0854ee4218833
#
_cell.length_a   1.000
_cell.length_b   1.000
_cell.length_c   1.000
_cell.angle_alpha   90.00
_cell.angle_beta   90.00
_cell.angle_gamma   90.00
#
_symmetry.space_group_name_H-M   'P 1'
#
loop_
_entity.id
_entity.type
_entity.pdbx_description
1 polymer ?
#
loop_
_entity_poly.entity_id
_entity_poly.type
_entity_poly.pdbx_seq_one_letter_code
_entity_poly.pdbx_strand_id
1 'polypeptide(L)'
;MKKIFLFCAVAMLLTGCYYKTDSPRGSWARGADISWLSEMEHDGVKFYENTDCIELLRGIGMNAVRLRVWVNHSTGWSNKEDMLSLAKRAAKAGQRIMIDIHYSDFFADPSHQTIPAAWQKYDYETMLEAVREHTLDVLYALKEEGIKPEWVQIGNETPNGMLWPMGKVDKAEGHWREYAGFTAMGYEAAKEAFPDITVIVHVDNAYERRDWFWKSMEAYGGKWDMIGLSHYPMMSAWNGGKSWQEMNALAEENIRRLIYDWHCPVMIAEVGMFANDPLSATVMEDFIQRITAIDSCAGIFYWEPEVYGGWRPAEYVPLGWGSYDMGAFTPDGKPSEVMDILLQSKK
;
A
#
# COMPACT_ATOMS: atom_id res chain seq x y z
N MET A 1 48.14 -38.63 10.11
CA MET A 1 47.83 -37.79 8.94
C MET A 1 46.36 -37.38 9.00
N LYS A 2 46.10 -36.12 9.46
CA LYS A 2 44.77 -35.55 9.56
C LYS A 2 44.46 -34.87 8.21
N LYS A 3 43.43 -35.34 7.49
CA LYS A 3 42.93 -34.70 6.27
C LYS A 3 42.06 -33.53 6.69
N ILE A 4 42.49 -32.30 6.40
CA ILE A 4 41.71 -31.07 6.51
C ILE A 4 40.85 -30.99 5.23
N PHE A 5 39.56 -31.10 5.37
CA PHE A 5 38.60 -30.77 4.29
C PHE A 5 38.35 -29.25 4.30
N LEU A 6 38.87 -28.60 3.28
CA LEU A 6 38.64 -27.19 3.01
C LEU A 6 37.27 -27.08 2.32
N PHE A 7 36.22 -26.61 3.02
CA PHE A 7 34.96 -26.25 2.40
C PHE A 7 35.12 -24.88 1.75
N CYS A 8 35.29 -24.84 0.44
CA CYS A 8 35.13 -23.61 -0.33
C CYS A 8 33.62 -23.31 -0.45
N ALA A 9 33.11 -22.37 0.35
CA ALA A 9 31.82 -21.77 0.11
C ALA A 9 31.93 -20.87 -1.14
N VAL A 10 31.42 -21.37 -2.27
CA VAL A 10 31.22 -20.54 -3.46
C VAL A 10 30.00 -19.68 -3.19
N ALA A 11 30.20 -18.43 -2.80
CA ALA A 11 29.17 -17.43 -2.83
C ALA A 11 28.83 -17.17 -4.30
N MET A 12 27.77 -17.80 -4.81
CA MET A 12 27.16 -17.39 -6.07
C MET A 12 26.57 -16.01 -5.90
N LEU A 13 27.27 -15.01 -6.39
CA LEU A 13 26.71 -13.69 -6.65
C LEU A 13 25.68 -13.86 -7.77
N LEU A 14 24.44 -14.15 -7.41
CA LEU A 14 23.31 -14.03 -8.31
C LEU A 14 23.10 -12.54 -8.57
N THR A 15 23.79 -12.00 -9.55
CA THR A 15 23.41 -10.72 -10.17
C THR A 15 22.12 -11.01 -10.95
N GLY A 16 20.99 -11.03 -10.25
CA GLY A 16 19.69 -11.19 -10.86
C GLY A 16 19.45 -10.04 -11.84
N CYS A 17 19.07 -10.37 -13.05
CA CYS A 17 18.64 -9.38 -14.03
C CYS A 17 17.23 -8.96 -13.64
N TYR A 18 17.06 -7.80 -12.97
CA TYR A 18 15.76 -7.27 -12.61
C TYR A 18 15.09 -6.56 -13.79
N TYR A 19 13.77 -6.57 -13.81
CA TYR A 19 12.99 -5.74 -14.73
C TYR A 19 13.38 -4.28 -14.56
N LYS A 20 13.45 -3.57 -15.69
CA LYS A 20 13.68 -2.11 -15.69
C LYS A 20 12.35 -1.39 -15.57
N THR A 21 12.33 -0.33 -14.78
CA THR A 21 11.19 0.58 -14.69
C THR A 21 11.32 1.71 -15.70
N ASP A 22 10.18 2.18 -16.23
CA ASP A 22 10.14 3.33 -17.18
C ASP A 22 10.51 4.64 -16.47
N SER A 23 10.24 4.75 -15.17
CA SER A 23 10.61 5.90 -14.33
C SER A 23 11.70 5.56 -13.33
N PRO A 24 12.63 6.49 -13.05
CA PRO A 24 13.67 6.27 -12.05
C PRO A 24 13.08 6.04 -10.65
N ARG A 25 13.74 5.17 -9.88
CA ARG A 25 13.45 5.04 -8.44
C ARG A 25 13.64 6.39 -7.74
N GLY A 26 12.77 6.68 -6.77
CA GLY A 26 12.77 7.97 -6.05
C GLY A 26 12.15 9.14 -6.79
N SER A 27 11.73 8.98 -8.07
CA SER A 27 10.91 9.99 -8.72
C SER A 27 9.49 10.02 -8.12
N TRP A 28 8.75 11.12 -8.32
CA TRP A 28 7.36 11.24 -7.87
C TRP A 28 6.52 10.05 -8.34
N ALA A 29 5.86 9.35 -7.41
CA ALA A 29 4.98 8.23 -7.73
C ALA A 29 3.60 8.74 -8.13
N ARG A 30 3.15 8.35 -9.33
CA ARG A 30 1.76 8.43 -9.80
C ARG A 30 1.27 7.01 -9.86
N GLY A 31 0.69 6.54 -8.76
CA GLY A 31 0.36 5.15 -8.55
C GLY A 31 -1.13 4.86 -8.62
N ALA A 32 -1.44 3.61 -8.90
CA ALA A 32 -2.75 3.01 -8.74
C ALA A 32 -2.64 1.72 -7.91
N ASP A 33 -3.50 1.55 -6.91
CA ASP A 33 -3.76 0.24 -6.34
C ASP A 33 -4.68 -0.50 -7.31
N ILE A 34 -4.26 -1.66 -7.77
CA ILE A 34 -4.98 -2.46 -8.76
C ILE A 34 -5.19 -3.89 -8.28
N SER A 35 -5.31 -4.05 -6.97
CA SER A 35 -5.35 -5.37 -6.33
C SER A 35 -6.61 -6.16 -6.69
N TRP A 36 -7.69 -5.50 -7.12
CA TRP A 36 -8.91 -6.16 -7.60
C TRP A 36 -8.87 -6.56 -9.07
N LEU A 37 -7.85 -6.14 -9.82
CA LEU A 37 -7.82 -6.32 -11.27
C LEU A 37 -7.99 -7.78 -11.72
N SER A 38 -7.31 -8.73 -11.05
CA SER A 38 -7.42 -10.16 -11.38
C SER A 38 -8.84 -10.69 -11.21
N GLU A 39 -9.51 -10.32 -10.12
CA GLU A 39 -10.88 -10.73 -9.83
C GLU A 39 -11.87 -10.09 -10.81
N MET A 40 -11.71 -8.80 -11.10
CA MET A 40 -12.53 -8.11 -12.11
C MET A 40 -12.43 -8.77 -13.49
N GLU A 41 -11.21 -9.10 -13.92
CA GLU A 41 -10.97 -9.78 -15.20
C GLU A 41 -11.56 -11.20 -15.20
N HIS A 42 -11.47 -11.93 -14.09
CA HIS A 42 -12.10 -13.24 -13.90
C HIS A 42 -13.62 -13.14 -14.04
N ASP A 43 -14.25 -12.10 -13.48
CA ASP A 43 -15.68 -11.83 -13.58
C ASP A 43 -16.09 -11.33 -14.98
N GLY A 44 -15.15 -11.18 -15.89
CA GLY A 44 -15.41 -10.80 -17.28
C GLY A 44 -15.47 -9.30 -17.53
N VAL A 45 -15.06 -8.47 -16.55
CA VAL A 45 -14.93 -7.02 -16.77
C VAL A 45 -13.91 -6.76 -17.88
N LYS A 46 -14.22 -5.87 -18.80
CA LYS A 46 -13.38 -5.50 -19.95
C LYS A 46 -13.09 -4.01 -19.91
N PHE A 47 -11.84 -3.65 -20.09
CA PHE A 47 -11.43 -2.27 -20.19
C PHE A 47 -11.53 -1.77 -21.62
N TYR A 48 -11.39 -0.46 -21.80
CA TYR A 48 -11.61 0.21 -23.08
C TYR A 48 -10.90 -0.49 -24.25
N GLU A 49 -11.65 -0.77 -25.31
CA GLU A 49 -11.19 -1.48 -26.52
C GLU A 49 -10.51 -2.83 -26.25
N ASN A 50 -10.84 -3.52 -25.15
CA ASN A 50 -10.20 -4.72 -24.65
C ASN A 50 -8.68 -4.54 -24.39
N THR A 51 -8.24 -3.33 -24.09
CA THR A 51 -6.87 -3.05 -23.70
C THR A 51 -6.61 -3.57 -22.28
N ASP A 52 -5.41 -4.06 -22.02
CA ASP A 52 -4.96 -4.40 -20.66
C ASP A 52 -5.02 -3.17 -19.75
N CYS A 53 -5.61 -3.29 -18.55
CA CYS A 53 -5.78 -2.18 -17.62
C CYS A 53 -4.45 -1.53 -17.21
N ILE A 54 -3.41 -2.32 -16.99
CA ILE A 54 -2.07 -1.83 -16.65
C ILE A 54 -1.50 -0.98 -17.78
N GLU A 55 -1.70 -1.40 -19.03
CA GLU A 55 -1.27 -0.65 -20.21
C GLU A 55 -2.10 0.64 -20.40
N LEU A 56 -3.40 0.63 -20.09
CA LEU A 56 -4.21 1.86 -20.08
C LEU A 56 -3.67 2.85 -19.05
N LEU A 57 -3.45 2.41 -17.82
CA LEU A 57 -2.90 3.25 -16.75
C LEU A 57 -1.51 3.78 -17.12
N ARG A 58 -0.64 2.92 -17.65
CA ARG A 58 0.68 3.33 -18.17
C ARG A 58 0.56 4.37 -19.30
N GLY A 59 -0.37 4.13 -20.22
CA GLY A 59 -0.59 5.00 -21.39
C GLY A 59 -0.99 6.42 -21.03
N ILE A 60 -1.68 6.61 -19.92
CA ILE A 60 -2.01 7.94 -19.38
C ILE A 60 -0.89 8.54 -18.51
N GLY A 61 0.19 7.80 -18.19
CA GLY A 61 1.36 8.31 -17.44
C GLY A 61 1.45 7.87 -15.99
N MET A 62 0.64 6.90 -15.55
CA MET A 62 0.87 6.22 -14.27
C MET A 62 2.19 5.47 -14.34
N ASN A 63 2.99 5.55 -13.27
CA ASN A 63 4.35 5.01 -13.23
C ASN A 63 4.60 4.04 -12.07
N ALA A 64 3.56 3.73 -11.31
CA ALA A 64 3.63 2.81 -10.19
C ALA A 64 2.30 2.08 -9.98
N VAL A 65 2.37 0.87 -9.41
CA VAL A 65 1.22 0.12 -8.91
C VAL A 65 1.42 -0.25 -7.46
N ARG A 66 0.33 -0.32 -6.71
CA ARG A 66 0.26 -0.89 -5.36
C ARG A 66 -0.51 -2.20 -5.43
N LEU A 67 -0.01 -3.23 -4.76
CA LEU A 67 -0.55 -4.58 -4.79
C LEU A 67 -0.68 -5.10 -3.35
N ARG A 68 -1.91 -5.36 -2.94
CA ARG A 68 -2.28 -5.93 -1.64
C ARG A 68 -1.90 -7.41 -1.56
N VAL A 69 -1.49 -7.84 -0.36
CA VAL A 69 -1.23 -9.25 -0.07
C VAL A 69 -1.92 -9.66 1.22
N TRP A 70 -2.80 -10.67 1.14
CA TRP A 70 -3.36 -11.38 2.26
C TRP A 70 -2.58 -12.66 2.55
N VAL A 71 -2.71 -13.19 3.78
CA VAL A 71 -1.98 -14.40 4.18
C VAL A 71 -2.56 -15.65 3.52
N ASN A 72 -3.87 -15.86 3.67
CA ASN A 72 -4.54 -17.05 3.10
C ASN A 72 -6.05 -16.82 2.94
N HIS A 73 -6.45 -16.01 1.97
CA HIS A 73 -7.87 -15.84 1.66
C HIS A 73 -8.45 -17.06 0.94
N SER A 74 -9.68 -17.44 1.29
CA SER A 74 -10.31 -18.70 0.82
C SER A 74 -10.57 -18.75 -0.69
N THR A 75 -10.73 -17.59 -1.34
CA THR A 75 -10.93 -17.50 -2.81
C THR A 75 -9.61 -17.51 -3.59
N GLY A 76 -8.49 -17.25 -2.92
CA GLY A 76 -7.19 -17.10 -3.56
C GLY A 76 -6.90 -15.70 -4.09
N TRP A 77 -7.88 -14.78 -4.13
CA TRP A 77 -7.64 -13.38 -4.50
C TRP A 77 -6.76 -12.67 -3.48
N SER A 78 -5.92 -11.78 -3.95
CA SER A 78 -4.93 -11.03 -3.15
C SER A 78 -4.02 -11.91 -2.29
N ASN A 79 -3.90 -13.21 -2.54
CA ASN A 79 -2.84 -14.02 -1.96
C ASN A 79 -1.50 -13.77 -2.69
N LYS A 80 -0.42 -14.41 -2.23
CA LYS A 80 0.91 -14.26 -2.81
C LYS A 80 0.95 -14.57 -4.33
N GLU A 81 0.27 -15.62 -4.75
CA GLU A 81 0.25 -16.08 -6.14
C GLU A 81 -0.48 -15.09 -7.07
N ASP A 82 -1.61 -14.56 -6.62
CA ASP A 82 -2.38 -13.55 -7.34
C ASP A 82 -1.60 -12.23 -7.43
N MET A 83 -1.09 -11.73 -6.30
CA MET A 83 -0.20 -10.57 -6.27
C MET A 83 0.98 -10.75 -7.23
N LEU A 84 1.64 -11.92 -7.22
CA LEU A 84 2.80 -12.19 -8.07
C LEU A 84 2.42 -12.17 -9.56
N SER A 85 1.22 -12.63 -9.91
CA SER A 85 0.69 -12.55 -11.28
C SER A 85 0.56 -11.09 -11.74
N LEU A 86 -0.05 -10.23 -10.92
CA LEU A 86 -0.17 -8.80 -11.21
C LEU A 86 1.21 -8.11 -11.24
N ALA A 87 2.08 -8.44 -10.30
CA ALA A 87 3.43 -7.89 -10.24
C ALA A 87 4.26 -8.20 -11.50
N LYS A 88 4.15 -9.39 -12.06
CA LYS A 88 4.78 -9.77 -13.34
C LYS A 88 4.29 -8.91 -14.50
N ARG A 89 2.97 -8.68 -14.57
CA ARG A 89 2.35 -7.84 -15.60
C ARG A 89 2.84 -6.40 -15.46
N ALA A 90 2.79 -5.85 -14.25
CA ALA A 90 3.23 -4.50 -13.95
C ALA A 90 4.73 -4.29 -14.23
N ALA A 91 5.59 -5.23 -13.83
CA ALA A 91 7.03 -5.19 -14.10
C ALA A 91 7.32 -5.23 -15.60
N LYS A 92 6.61 -6.08 -16.37
CA LYS A 92 6.72 -6.14 -17.84
C LYS A 92 6.32 -4.82 -18.49
N ALA A 93 5.32 -4.14 -17.93
CA ALA A 93 4.89 -2.80 -18.37
C ALA A 93 5.81 -1.66 -17.87
N GLY A 94 6.92 -1.97 -17.19
CA GLY A 94 7.88 -0.97 -16.69
C GLY A 94 7.40 -0.19 -15.48
N GLN A 95 6.35 -0.64 -14.79
CA GLN A 95 5.81 0.02 -13.60
C GLN A 95 6.70 -0.22 -12.37
N ARG A 96 6.79 0.77 -11.49
CA ARG A 96 7.35 0.65 -10.14
C ARG A 96 6.31 -0.02 -9.24
N ILE A 97 6.74 -0.79 -8.26
CA ILE A 97 5.82 -1.63 -7.49
C ILE A 97 5.93 -1.31 -6.00
N MET A 98 4.77 -1.13 -5.36
CA MET A 98 4.57 -1.15 -3.92
C MET A 98 3.84 -2.44 -3.55
N ILE A 99 4.32 -3.13 -2.52
CA ILE A 99 3.63 -4.28 -1.94
C ILE A 99 2.99 -3.84 -0.63
N ASP A 100 1.71 -4.15 -0.46
CA ASP A 100 0.94 -3.85 0.74
C ASP A 100 0.57 -5.13 1.48
N ILE A 101 1.30 -5.44 2.55
CA ILE A 101 1.11 -6.67 3.31
C ILE A 101 0.12 -6.40 4.45
N HIS A 102 -1.06 -7.00 4.37
CA HIS A 102 -2.12 -6.82 5.38
C HIS A 102 -1.90 -7.62 6.67
N TYR A 103 -1.14 -8.72 6.64
CA TYR A 103 -1.04 -9.69 7.75
C TYR A 103 -2.39 -10.15 8.27
N SER A 104 -3.32 -10.36 7.37
CA SER A 104 -4.69 -10.83 7.60
C SER A 104 -5.10 -11.74 6.45
N ASP A 105 -6.13 -12.56 6.63
CA ASP A 105 -6.71 -13.36 5.55
C ASP A 105 -7.73 -12.57 4.71
N PHE A 106 -7.98 -11.32 5.07
CA PHE A 106 -8.90 -10.42 4.39
C PHE A 106 -8.49 -8.97 4.62
N PHE A 107 -9.34 -8.00 4.24
CA PHE A 107 -9.02 -6.59 4.42
C PHE A 107 -8.64 -6.26 5.86
N ALA A 108 -7.51 -5.60 6.02
CA ALA A 108 -7.11 -4.90 7.22
C ALA A 108 -7.40 -3.41 7.01
N ASP A 109 -8.05 -2.77 8.00
CA ASP A 109 -8.41 -1.36 8.02
C ASP A 109 -8.40 -0.84 9.47
N PRO A 110 -8.66 0.46 9.74
CA PRO A 110 -8.63 1.00 11.09
C PRO A 110 -9.58 0.33 12.10
N SER A 111 -10.55 -0.46 11.61
CA SER A 111 -11.54 -1.18 12.43
C SER A 111 -11.35 -2.70 12.44
N HIS A 112 -10.57 -3.22 11.50
CA HIS A 112 -10.38 -4.66 11.29
C HIS A 112 -8.90 -4.99 11.07
N GLN A 113 -8.27 -5.58 12.09
CA GLN A 113 -6.87 -6.02 12.06
C GLN A 113 -6.79 -7.47 12.57
N THR A 114 -7.54 -8.34 11.89
CA THR A 114 -7.77 -9.71 12.33
C THR A 114 -6.53 -10.58 12.13
N ILE A 115 -6.12 -11.31 13.16
CA ILE A 115 -5.08 -12.34 13.06
C ILE A 115 -5.51 -13.40 12.05
N PRO A 116 -4.65 -13.79 11.08
CA PRO A 116 -4.91 -14.89 10.17
C PRO A 116 -5.34 -16.17 10.89
N ALA A 117 -6.25 -16.94 10.33
CA ALA A 117 -6.77 -18.16 10.93
C ALA A 117 -5.67 -19.14 11.33
N ALA A 118 -4.62 -19.26 10.54
CA ALA A 118 -3.48 -20.12 10.80
C ALA A 118 -2.63 -19.67 12.01
N TRP A 119 -2.69 -18.38 12.37
CA TRP A 119 -1.85 -17.77 13.41
C TRP A 119 -2.59 -17.53 14.75
N GLN A 120 -3.87 -17.82 14.84
CA GLN A 120 -4.71 -17.51 16.00
C GLN A 120 -4.22 -18.10 17.35
N LYS A 121 -3.41 -19.15 17.30
CA LYS A 121 -2.88 -19.82 18.50
C LYS A 121 -1.44 -19.43 18.84
N TYR A 122 -0.85 -18.52 18.08
CA TYR A 122 0.53 -18.11 18.27
C TYR A 122 0.65 -17.20 19.50
N ASP A 123 1.71 -17.39 20.26
CA ASP A 123 2.18 -16.40 21.22
C ASP A 123 2.95 -15.29 20.51
N TYR A 124 3.42 -14.32 21.26
CA TYR A 124 4.11 -13.14 20.69
C TYR A 124 5.37 -13.51 19.89
N GLU A 125 6.21 -14.39 20.42
CA GLU A 125 7.47 -14.77 19.78
C GLU A 125 7.20 -15.54 18.47
N THR A 126 6.24 -16.46 18.49
CA THR A 126 5.80 -17.17 17.28
C THR A 126 5.15 -16.24 16.27
N MET A 127 4.41 -15.22 16.73
CA MET A 127 3.80 -14.22 15.85
C MET A 127 4.85 -13.33 15.18
N LEU A 128 5.91 -12.95 15.89
CA LEU A 128 7.05 -12.23 15.31
C LEU A 128 7.68 -13.03 14.16
N GLU A 129 7.91 -14.33 14.38
CA GLU A 129 8.47 -15.17 13.32
C GLU A 129 7.51 -15.34 12.15
N ALA A 130 6.20 -15.47 12.39
CA ALA A 130 5.20 -15.53 11.33
C ALA A 130 5.17 -14.25 10.48
N VAL A 131 5.28 -13.07 11.09
CA VAL A 131 5.42 -11.79 10.37
C VAL A 131 6.68 -11.80 9.51
N ARG A 132 7.80 -12.25 10.09
CA ARG A 132 9.07 -12.35 9.37
C ARG A 132 8.98 -13.30 8.18
N GLU A 133 8.54 -14.54 8.42
CA GLU A 133 8.46 -15.57 7.39
C GLU A 133 7.53 -15.17 6.25
N HIS A 134 6.35 -14.62 6.55
CA HIS A 134 5.41 -14.16 5.53
C HIS A 134 5.99 -13.00 4.70
N THR A 135 6.64 -12.02 5.34
CA THR A 135 7.29 -10.92 4.63
C THR A 135 8.37 -11.44 3.69
N LEU A 136 9.23 -12.36 4.16
CA LEU A 136 10.28 -12.96 3.35
C LEU A 136 9.71 -13.81 2.20
N ASP A 137 8.69 -14.61 2.46
CA ASP A 137 8.05 -15.46 1.45
C ASP A 137 7.50 -14.62 0.29
N VAL A 138 6.79 -13.53 0.59
CA VAL A 138 6.27 -12.58 -0.41
C VAL A 138 7.40 -11.93 -1.20
N LEU A 139 8.41 -11.40 -0.51
CA LEU A 139 9.47 -10.63 -1.17
C LEU A 139 10.47 -11.52 -1.92
N TYR A 140 10.76 -12.72 -1.44
CA TYR A 140 11.59 -13.67 -2.17
C TYR A 140 10.90 -14.23 -3.42
N ALA A 141 9.58 -14.44 -3.39
CA ALA A 141 8.84 -14.82 -4.59
C ALA A 141 8.98 -13.76 -5.70
N LEU A 142 8.92 -12.46 -5.36
CA LEU A 142 9.20 -11.39 -6.32
C LEU A 142 10.65 -11.40 -6.80
N LYS A 143 11.59 -11.62 -5.90
CA LYS A 143 13.02 -11.68 -6.23
C LYS A 143 13.36 -12.82 -7.18
N GLU A 144 12.77 -13.99 -6.99
CA GLU A 144 12.93 -15.15 -7.85
C GLU A 144 12.42 -14.89 -9.29
N GLU A 145 11.37 -14.06 -9.42
CA GLU A 145 10.86 -13.63 -10.73
C GLU A 145 11.61 -12.42 -11.32
N GLY A 146 12.70 -11.96 -10.69
CA GLY A 146 13.46 -10.80 -11.15
C GLY A 146 12.71 -9.47 -10.97
N ILE A 147 11.76 -9.42 -10.03
CA ILE A 147 10.99 -8.22 -9.71
C ILE A 147 11.57 -7.59 -8.44
N LYS A 148 11.88 -6.29 -8.50
CA LYS A 148 12.38 -5.53 -7.37
C LYS A 148 11.39 -4.46 -6.97
N PRO A 149 10.56 -4.68 -5.94
CA PRO A 149 9.66 -3.65 -5.46
C PRO A 149 10.44 -2.43 -4.96
N GLU A 150 9.88 -1.25 -5.09
CA GLU A 150 10.47 -0.03 -4.56
C GLU A 150 10.04 0.22 -3.12
N TRP A 151 8.80 -0.13 -2.81
CA TRP A 151 8.21 0.06 -1.49
C TRP A 151 7.54 -1.21 -0.99
N VAL A 152 7.48 -1.36 0.34
CA VAL A 152 6.66 -2.35 1.02
C VAL A 152 6.00 -1.71 2.24
N GLN A 153 4.70 -1.94 2.39
CA GLN A 153 3.96 -1.59 3.59
C GLN A 153 3.97 -2.78 4.55
N ILE A 154 4.28 -2.50 5.81
CA ILE A 154 4.20 -3.45 6.91
C ILE A 154 2.90 -3.18 7.69
N GLY A 155 1.84 -3.86 7.27
CA GLY A 155 0.47 -3.60 7.67
C GLY A 155 -0.22 -2.53 6.83
N ASN A 156 -1.55 -2.65 6.70
CA ASN A 156 -2.41 -1.67 6.05
C ASN A 156 -3.24 -0.92 7.08
N GLU A 157 -3.25 0.42 7.00
CA GLU A 157 -4.01 1.32 7.84
C GLU A 157 -4.03 0.92 9.33
N THR A 158 -2.87 1.02 9.97
CA THR A 158 -2.63 0.53 11.34
C THR A 158 -2.63 1.62 12.44
N PRO A 159 -3.54 2.63 12.43
CA PRO A 159 -3.54 3.67 13.47
C PRO A 159 -3.84 3.12 14.87
N ASN A 160 -4.48 1.96 14.92
CA ASN A 160 -4.84 1.24 16.14
C ASN A 160 -4.05 -0.08 16.28
N GLY A 161 -2.86 -0.16 15.64
CA GLY A 161 -2.04 -1.36 15.62
C GLY A 161 -2.51 -2.41 14.61
N MET A 162 -1.91 -3.60 14.64
CA MET A 162 -2.25 -4.74 13.78
C MET A 162 -2.29 -6.06 14.54
N LEU A 163 -2.80 -7.13 13.93
CA LEU A 163 -2.88 -8.49 14.52
C LEU A 163 -3.59 -8.49 15.87
N TRP A 164 -4.84 -8.00 15.88
CA TRP A 164 -5.63 -7.86 17.10
C TRP A 164 -6.11 -9.20 17.67
N PRO A 165 -6.16 -9.35 19.02
CA PRO A 165 -5.91 -8.29 20.04
C PRO A 165 -4.44 -8.07 20.38
N MET A 166 -3.51 -8.91 19.90
CA MET A 166 -2.12 -8.96 20.37
C MET A 166 -1.35 -7.64 20.16
N GLY A 167 -1.48 -7.00 19.00
CA GLY A 167 -0.84 -5.72 18.70
C GLY A 167 -1.83 -4.54 18.65
N LYS A 168 -2.97 -4.63 19.35
CA LYS A 168 -3.93 -3.53 19.42
C LYS A 168 -3.43 -2.38 20.27
N VAL A 169 -3.46 -1.16 19.75
CA VAL A 169 -3.01 0.05 20.44
C VAL A 169 -4.05 1.16 20.37
N ASP A 170 -4.00 2.07 21.32
CA ASP A 170 -4.72 3.33 21.31
C ASP A 170 -3.92 4.45 22.00
N LYS A 171 -4.49 5.64 22.10
CA LYS A 171 -3.81 6.81 22.68
C LYS A 171 -3.52 6.67 24.17
N ALA A 172 -4.35 5.96 24.92
CA ALA A 172 -4.27 5.88 26.37
C ALA A 172 -3.39 4.72 26.82
N GLU A 173 -3.52 3.60 26.12
CA GLU A 173 -2.87 2.34 26.47
C GLU A 173 -2.75 1.45 25.21
N GLY A 174 -2.32 0.20 25.39
CA GLY A 174 -2.31 -0.80 24.34
C GLY A 174 -1.02 -1.61 24.30
N HIS A 175 -0.98 -2.53 23.37
CA HIS A 175 0.13 -3.46 23.16
C HIS A 175 1.22 -2.86 22.27
N TRP A 176 1.76 -1.70 22.68
CA TRP A 176 2.76 -0.95 21.91
C TRP A 176 4.05 -1.73 21.66
N ARG A 177 4.49 -2.52 22.67
CA ARG A 177 5.66 -3.39 22.51
C ARG A 177 5.44 -4.40 21.40
N GLU A 178 4.28 -5.03 21.38
CA GLU A 178 3.93 -6.05 20.42
C GLU A 178 3.78 -5.44 19.02
N TYR A 179 3.04 -4.36 18.89
CA TYR A 179 2.84 -3.70 17.60
C TYR A 179 4.15 -3.17 17.01
N ALA A 180 4.94 -2.43 17.79
CA ALA A 180 6.24 -1.94 17.37
C ALA A 180 7.19 -3.08 17.01
N GLY A 181 7.13 -4.20 17.75
CA GLY A 181 7.87 -5.41 17.45
C GLY A 181 7.50 -6.03 16.10
N PHE A 182 6.22 -6.08 15.75
CA PHE A 182 5.76 -6.56 14.44
C PHE A 182 6.26 -5.68 13.31
N THR A 183 6.17 -4.35 13.45
CA THR A 183 6.67 -3.43 12.43
C THR A 183 8.19 -3.51 12.28
N ALA A 184 8.93 -3.63 13.38
CA ALA A 184 10.38 -3.80 13.35
C ALA A 184 10.79 -5.12 12.70
N MET A 185 10.08 -6.22 12.98
CA MET A 185 10.35 -7.54 12.41
C MET A 185 10.08 -7.55 10.90
N GLY A 186 8.97 -6.97 10.45
CA GLY A 186 8.66 -6.82 9.03
C GLY A 186 9.70 -5.93 8.32
N TYR A 187 10.15 -4.85 8.97
CA TYR A 187 11.22 -3.98 8.46
C TYR A 187 12.53 -4.77 8.24
N GLU A 188 12.99 -5.51 9.24
CA GLU A 188 14.22 -6.29 9.14
C GLU A 188 14.12 -7.36 8.03
N ALA A 189 13.01 -8.06 7.96
CA ALA A 189 12.74 -9.04 6.91
C ALA A 189 12.76 -8.39 5.51
N ALA A 190 12.15 -7.23 5.36
CA ALA A 190 12.14 -6.50 4.10
C ALA A 190 13.55 -6.08 3.67
N LYS A 191 14.36 -5.57 4.62
CA LYS A 191 15.76 -5.19 4.36
C LYS A 191 16.67 -6.39 4.09
N GLU A 192 16.38 -7.55 4.67
CA GLU A 192 17.08 -8.80 4.36
C GLU A 192 16.82 -9.23 2.91
N ALA A 193 15.55 -9.18 2.47
CA ALA A 193 15.19 -9.53 1.09
C ALA A 193 15.76 -8.53 0.06
N PHE A 194 15.58 -7.23 0.33
CA PHE A 194 16.01 -6.13 -0.53
C PHE A 194 16.60 -4.99 0.32
N PRO A 195 17.91 -4.87 0.47
CA PRO A 195 18.53 -3.88 1.36
C PRO A 195 18.16 -2.42 1.07
N ASP A 196 17.77 -2.09 -0.15
CA ASP A 196 17.40 -0.73 -0.59
C ASP A 196 15.88 -0.54 -0.79
N ILE A 197 15.03 -1.49 -0.35
CA ILE A 197 13.58 -1.30 -0.34
C ILE A 197 13.19 -0.24 0.69
N THR A 198 12.22 0.60 0.35
CA THR A 198 11.66 1.57 1.28
C THR A 198 10.49 0.94 2.05
N VAL A 199 10.61 0.88 3.37
CA VAL A 199 9.59 0.30 4.25
C VAL A 199 8.65 1.39 4.75
N ILE A 200 7.35 1.18 4.59
CA ILE A 200 6.28 2.11 4.92
C ILE A 200 5.49 1.58 6.12
N VAL A 201 5.25 2.42 7.11
CA VAL A 201 4.15 2.26 8.08
C VAL A 201 2.99 3.14 7.62
N HIS A 202 1.82 2.53 7.44
CA HIS A 202 0.65 3.14 6.85
C HIS A 202 -0.44 3.38 7.90
N VAL A 203 -0.94 4.62 7.99
CA VAL A 203 -2.10 5.00 8.80
C VAL A 203 -3.15 5.70 7.94
N ASP A 204 -4.40 5.61 8.37
CA ASP A 204 -5.54 6.29 7.76
C ASP A 204 -5.53 7.81 7.99
N ASN A 205 -6.47 8.51 7.37
CA ASN A 205 -6.83 9.91 7.66
C ASN A 205 -5.64 10.90 7.67
N ALA A 206 -5.11 11.23 6.49
CA ALA A 206 -4.00 12.17 6.31
C ALA A 206 -4.19 13.50 7.05
N TYR A 207 -5.43 13.92 7.30
CA TYR A 207 -5.81 15.14 8.00
C TYR A 207 -5.72 15.03 9.55
N GLU A 208 -5.58 13.79 10.08
CA GLU A 208 -5.49 13.59 11.52
C GLU A 208 -4.07 13.68 12.04
N ARG A 209 -3.88 14.51 13.01
CA ARG A 209 -2.62 14.63 13.72
C ARG A 209 -2.51 13.56 14.81
N ARG A 210 -1.56 12.61 14.63
CA ARG A 210 -1.31 11.50 15.55
C ARG A 210 0.10 11.50 16.13
N ASP A 211 0.55 12.64 16.69
CA ASP A 211 1.88 12.75 17.32
C ASP A 211 2.12 11.67 18.38
N TRP A 212 1.06 11.31 19.11
CA TRP A 212 1.12 10.26 20.14
C TRP A 212 1.47 8.89 19.54
N PHE A 213 0.95 8.58 18.37
CA PHE A 213 1.20 7.30 17.68
C PHE A 213 2.68 7.17 17.29
N TRP A 214 3.22 8.14 16.57
CA TRP A 214 4.61 8.09 16.11
C TRP A 214 5.62 8.12 17.26
N LYS A 215 5.35 8.90 18.32
CA LYS A 215 6.16 8.91 19.55
C LYS A 215 6.15 7.57 20.27
N SER A 216 5.00 6.91 20.34
CA SER A 216 4.91 5.58 20.93
C SER A 216 5.63 4.55 20.05
N MET A 217 5.45 4.59 18.73
CA MET A 217 6.16 3.71 17.80
C MET A 217 7.68 3.82 18.00
N GLU A 218 8.22 5.03 18.01
CA GLU A 218 9.66 5.27 18.25
C GLU A 218 10.09 4.75 19.62
N ALA A 219 9.35 5.09 20.68
CA ALA A 219 9.70 4.73 22.06
C ALA A 219 9.72 3.21 22.29
N TYR A 220 8.91 2.44 21.56
CA TYR A 220 8.87 0.98 21.63
C TYR A 220 9.69 0.28 20.54
N GLY A 221 10.45 1.04 19.74
CA GLY A 221 11.40 0.48 18.77
C GLY A 221 10.80 0.07 17.43
N GLY A 222 9.64 0.59 17.07
CA GLY A 222 9.08 0.45 15.74
C GLY A 222 10.00 1.04 14.67
N LYS A 223 9.98 0.49 13.45
CA LYS A 223 10.88 0.89 12.36
C LYS A 223 10.12 1.20 11.09
N TRP A 224 10.52 2.26 10.40
CA TRP A 224 10.02 2.67 9.08
C TRP A 224 11.03 3.56 8.38
N ASP A 225 10.97 3.65 7.06
CA ASP A 225 11.72 4.61 6.24
C ASP A 225 10.82 5.75 5.74
N MET A 226 9.51 5.49 5.64
CA MET A 226 8.52 6.40 5.07
C MET A 226 7.18 6.24 5.77
N ILE A 227 6.44 7.32 5.90
CA ILE A 227 5.07 7.33 6.43
C ILE A 227 4.09 7.23 5.27
N GLY A 228 3.17 6.24 5.33
CA GLY A 228 2.02 6.11 4.43
C GLY A 228 0.76 6.71 5.03
N LEU A 229 -0.05 7.39 4.22
CA LEU A 229 -1.31 8.00 4.64
C LEU A 229 -2.42 7.69 3.63
N SER A 230 -3.64 7.43 4.13
CA SER A 230 -4.86 7.45 3.32
C SER A 230 -5.54 8.82 3.37
N HIS A 231 -6.14 9.25 2.25
CA HIS A 231 -6.86 10.52 2.17
C HIS A 231 -8.15 10.40 1.36
N TYR A 232 -9.29 10.43 2.03
CA TYR A 232 -10.62 10.35 1.44
C TYR A 232 -11.45 11.61 1.80
N PRO A 233 -11.16 12.76 1.20
CA PRO A 233 -11.68 14.06 1.63
C PRO A 233 -13.19 14.21 1.43
N MET A 234 -13.81 13.40 0.56
CA MET A 234 -15.23 13.44 0.29
C MET A 234 -16.07 12.52 1.20
N MET A 235 -15.42 11.70 2.05
CA MET A 235 -16.08 10.78 2.99
C MET A 235 -16.54 11.51 4.27
N SER A 236 -17.63 12.27 4.18
CA SER A 236 -18.15 13.08 5.29
C SER A 236 -18.47 12.28 6.56
N ALA A 237 -18.82 11.01 6.43
CA ALA A 237 -19.05 10.13 7.58
C ALA A 237 -17.79 9.92 8.45
N TRP A 238 -16.60 10.00 7.86
CA TRP A 238 -15.33 9.78 8.55
C TRP A 238 -14.65 11.07 9.00
N ASN A 239 -15.01 12.21 8.40
CA ASN A 239 -14.32 13.48 8.61
C ASN A 239 -14.96 14.41 9.67
N GLY A 240 -15.97 13.92 10.40
CA GLY A 240 -16.65 14.70 11.42
C GLY A 240 -17.41 15.93 10.87
N GLY A 241 -17.85 15.87 9.62
CA GLY A 241 -18.62 16.91 8.95
C GLY A 241 -17.79 18.08 8.40
N LYS A 242 -16.46 17.94 8.33
CA LYS A 242 -15.59 18.93 7.69
C LYS A 242 -15.80 18.97 6.18
N SER A 243 -15.60 20.12 5.58
CA SER A 243 -15.60 20.26 4.12
C SER A 243 -14.33 19.62 3.52
N TRP A 244 -14.38 19.25 2.25
CA TRP A 244 -13.21 18.72 1.54
C TRP A 244 -12.04 19.75 1.51
N GLN A 245 -12.34 21.04 1.45
CA GLN A 245 -11.34 22.11 1.52
C GLN A 245 -10.58 22.09 2.84
N GLU A 246 -11.30 21.95 3.95
CA GLU A 246 -10.69 21.81 5.28
C GLU A 246 -9.87 20.53 5.37
N MET A 247 -10.38 19.43 4.79
CA MET A 247 -9.68 18.14 4.79
C MET A 247 -8.36 18.21 4.04
N ASN A 248 -8.35 18.77 2.82
CA ASN A 248 -7.14 18.93 2.02
C ASN A 248 -6.13 19.87 2.70
N ALA A 249 -6.59 20.98 3.30
CA ALA A 249 -5.71 21.89 4.02
C ALA A 249 -5.08 21.26 5.27
N LEU A 250 -5.87 20.53 6.06
CA LEU A 250 -5.36 19.81 7.23
C LEU A 250 -4.39 18.67 6.84
N ALA A 251 -4.66 17.98 5.75
CA ALA A 251 -3.75 16.96 5.24
C ALA A 251 -2.40 17.57 4.82
N GLU A 252 -2.39 18.68 4.08
CA GLU A 252 -1.17 19.40 3.73
C GLU A 252 -0.37 19.80 4.99
N GLU A 253 -1.03 20.41 5.97
CA GLU A 253 -0.39 20.81 7.23
C GLU A 253 0.22 19.62 7.96
N ASN A 254 -0.53 18.51 8.09
CA ASN A 254 -0.07 17.31 8.76
C ASN A 254 1.10 16.65 8.03
N ILE A 255 1.07 16.55 6.69
CA ILE A 255 2.17 16.01 5.88
C ILE A 255 3.46 16.81 6.11
N ARG A 256 3.41 18.14 6.03
CA ARG A 256 4.58 19.01 6.28
C ARG A 256 5.14 18.79 7.67
N ARG A 257 4.25 18.65 8.65
CA ARG A 257 4.62 18.42 10.04
C ARG A 257 5.26 17.04 10.25
N LEU A 258 4.68 15.99 9.70
CA LEU A 258 5.24 14.63 9.78
C LEU A 258 6.67 14.58 9.20
N ILE A 259 6.88 15.20 8.04
CA ILE A 259 8.19 15.31 7.43
C ILE A 259 9.19 16.07 8.33
N TYR A 260 8.74 17.18 8.93
CA TYR A 260 9.57 17.97 9.82
C TYR A 260 9.92 17.23 11.12
N ASP A 261 8.92 16.62 11.77
CA ASP A 261 9.09 16.00 13.09
C ASP A 261 9.85 14.66 13.00
N TRP A 262 9.67 13.87 11.92
CA TRP A 262 10.21 12.52 11.78
C TRP A 262 11.35 12.40 10.77
N HIS A 263 11.69 13.46 10.05
CA HIS A 263 12.79 13.52 9.07
C HIS A 263 12.74 12.41 8.02
N CYS A 264 11.54 11.94 7.68
CA CYS A 264 11.32 10.92 6.67
C CYS A 264 10.28 11.38 5.62
N PRO A 265 10.32 10.82 4.40
CA PRO A 265 9.31 11.16 3.39
C PRO A 265 7.92 10.63 3.75
N VAL A 266 6.91 11.24 3.13
CA VAL A 266 5.51 10.83 3.24
C VAL A 266 5.01 10.39 1.86
N MET A 267 4.23 9.29 1.82
CA MET A 267 3.51 8.80 0.65
C MET A 267 2.00 8.89 0.92
N ILE A 268 1.24 9.40 -0.02
CA ILE A 268 -0.20 9.17 -0.02
C ILE A 268 -0.43 7.77 -0.59
N ALA A 269 -0.52 6.79 0.32
CA ALA A 269 -0.63 5.38 -0.03
C ALA A 269 -2.00 5.02 -0.58
N GLU A 270 -3.02 5.81 -0.19
CA GLU A 270 -4.38 5.69 -0.72
C GLU A 270 -5.04 7.05 -0.87
N VAL A 271 -5.75 7.24 -1.98
CA VAL A 271 -6.68 8.34 -2.21
C VAL A 271 -7.85 7.83 -3.04
N GLY A 272 -9.04 8.36 -2.82
CA GLY A 272 -10.21 8.05 -3.62
C GLY A 272 -11.22 9.20 -3.63
N MET A 273 -11.90 9.37 -4.76
CA MET A 273 -12.96 10.37 -4.97
C MET A 273 -14.22 9.65 -5.47
N PHE A 274 -15.42 10.15 -5.16
CA PHE A 274 -16.65 9.54 -5.68
C PHE A 274 -16.70 9.62 -7.20
N ALA A 275 -16.87 8.47 -7.86
CA ALA A 275 -16.81 8.33 -9.32
C ALA A 275 -17.76 9.24 -10.09
N ASN A 276 -18.94 9.52 -9.52
CA ASN A 276 -20.02 10.26 -10.18
C ASN A 276 -20.28 11.65 -9.56
N ASP A 277 -19.41 12.12 -8.66
CA ASP A 277 -19.55 13.45 -8.08
C ASP A 277 -18.83 14.50 -8.95
N PRO A 278 -19.52 15.55 -9.42
CA PRO A 278 -18.93 16.57 -10.29
C PRO A 278 -17.80 17.37 -9.60
N LEU A 279 -17.66 17.29 -8.27
CA LEU A 279 -16.60 17.95 -7.54
C LEU A 279 -15.31 17.11 -7.47
N SER A 280 -15.35 15.82 -7.78
CA SER A 280 -14.22 14.90 -7.60
C SER A 280 -12.94 15.37 -8.28
N ALA A 281 -13.06 15.88 -9.52
CA ALA A 281 -11.92 16.44 -10.25
C ALA A 281 -11.35 17.69 -9.53
N THR A 282 -12.19 18.61 -9.09
CA THR A 282 -11.79 19.82 -8.36
C THR A 282 -11.12 19.50 -7.03
N VAL A 283 -11.67 18.53 -6.28
CA VAL A 283 -11.13 18.08 -4.99
C VAL A 283 -9.74 17.45 -5.17
N MET A 284 -9.59 16.61 -6.20
CA MET A 284 -8.31 15.99 -6.53
C MET A 284 -7.29 17.02 -6.98
N GLU A 285 -7.67 17.97 -7.83
CA GLU A 285 -6.78 19.03 -8.32
C GLU A 285 -6.21 19.87 -7.16
N ASP A 286 -7.07 20.34 -6.25
CA ASP A 286 -6.64 21.08 -5.06
C ASP A 286 -5.66 20.26 -4.21
N PHE A 287 -5.96 18.98 -3.98
CA PHE A 287 -5.09 18.11 -3.19
C PHE A 287 -3.73 17.89 -3.87
N ILE A 288 -3.72 17.56 -5.17
CA ILE A 288 -2.48 17.36 -5.94
C ILE A 288 -1.60 18.61 -5.95
N GLN A 289 -2.19 19.79 -6.14
CA GLN A 289 -1.45 21.06 -6.11
C GLN A 289 -0.75 21.27 -4.75
N ARG A 290 -1.44 20.96 -3.65
CA ARG A 290 -0.89 21.07 -2.29
C ARG A 290 0.28 20.13 -2.04
N ILE A 291 0.09 18.84 -2.31
CA ILE A 291 1.11 17.83 -1.98
C ILE A 291 2.32 17.85 -2.92
N THR A 292 2.16 18.25 -4.18
CA THR A 292 3.29 18.42 -5.12
C THR A 292 4.17 19.62 -4.76
N ALA A 293 3.68 20.55 -3.96
CA ALA A 293 4.45 21.66 -3.41
C ALA A 293 5.29 21.27 -2.17
N ILE A 294 5.26 20.00 -1.75
CA ILE A 294 5.99 19.48 -0.58
C ILE A 294 7.13 18.60 -1.08
N ASP A 295 8.40 19.01 -0.85
CA ASP A 295 9.57 18.34 -1.43
C ASP A 295 9.72 16.87 -1.05
N SER A 296 9.43 16.51 0.20
CA SER A 296 9.53 15.14 0.71
C SER A 296 8.21 14.36 0.68
N CYS A 297 7.17 14.86 0.01
CA CYS A 297 6.03 14.04 -0.38
C CYS A 297 6.45 13.22 -1.61
N ALA A 298 6.43 11.89 -1.49
CA ALA A 298 7.05 10.99 -2.48
C ALA A 298 6.11 10.59 -3.62
N GLY A 299 4.81 10.81 -3.46
CA GLY A 299 3.81 10.44 -4.47
C GLY A 299 2.44 10.16 -3.90
N ILE A 300 1.60 9.61 -4.75
CA ILE A 300 0.21 9.31 -4.48
C ILE A 300 -0.21 8.03 -5.21
N PHE A 301 -1.02 7.20 -4.56
CA PHE A 301 -1.66 6.03 -5.15
C PHE A 301 -3.18 6.19 -5.07
N TYR A 302 -3.84 6.12 -6.22
CA TYR A 302 -5.30 6.05 -6.27
C TYR A 302 -5.74 4.63 -5.93
N TRP A 303 -6.70 4.48 -5.00
CA TRP A 303 -7.17 3.17 -4.56
C TRP A 303 -8.22 2.62 -5.52
N GLU A 304 -7.90 1.48 -6.15
CA GLU A 304 -8.74 0.72 -7.08
C GLU A 304 -9.43 1.62 -8.14
N PRO A 305 -8.67 2.44 -8.91
CA PRO A 305 -9.28 3.36 -9.88
C PRO A 305 -10.04 2.63 -10.99
N GLU A 306 -9.66 1.40 -11.31
CA GLU A 306 -10.22 0.59 -12.38
C GLU A 306 -11.64 0.07 -12.09
N VAL A 307 -12.14 0.18 -10.88
CA VAL A 307 -13.50 -0.23 -10.52
C VAL A 307 -14.53 0.67 -11.20
N TYR A 308 -15.41 0.09 -11.99
CA TYR A 308 -16.49 0.79 -12.69
C TYR A 308 -17.69 -0.11 -12.96
N GLY A 309 -18.79 0.45 -13.48
CA GLY A 309 -19.96 -0.32 -13.91
C GLY A 309 -20.72 -1.00 -12.76
N GLY A 310 -20.45 -0.59 -11.51
CA GLY A 310 -21.09 -1.19 -10.33
C GLY A 310 -20.53 -2.55 -9.96
N TRP A 311 -19.33 -2.91 -10.47
CA TRP A 311 -18.67 -4.15 -10.06
C TRP A 311 -18.44 -4.17 -8.54
N ARG A 312 -18.96 -5.22 -7.90
CA ARG A 312 -18.88 -5.41 -6.45
C ARG A 312 -19.12 -6.89 -6.13
N PRO A 313 -18.09 -7.65 -5.78
CA PRO A 313 -18.28 -9.04 -5.36
C PRO A 313 -19.22 -9.16 -4.17
N ALA A 314 -20.03 -10.20 -4.15
CA ALA A 314 -21.05 -10.40 -3.10
C ALA A 314 -20.45 -10.53 -1.70
N GLU A 315 -19.24 -11.05 -1.57
CA GLU A 315 -18.51 -11.20 -0.31
C GLU A 315 -18.07 -9.86 0.30
N TYR A 316 -17.93 -8.79 -0.51
CA TYR A 316 -17.55 -7.46 -0.03
C TYR A 316 -18.75 -6.59 0.36
N VAL A 317 -19.97 -6.92 -0.11
CA VAL A 317 -21.19 -6.16 0.20
C VAL A 317 -21.42 -5.98 1.71
N PRO A 318 -21.21 -7.01 2.57
CA PRO A 318 -21.40 -6.88 4.01
C PRO A 318 -20.46 -5.87 4.69
N LEU A 319 -19.33 -5.51 4.05
CA LEU A 319 -18.37 -4.57 4.60
C LEU A 319 -18.90 -3.12 4.63
N GLY A 320 -19.92 -2.83 3.82
CA GLY A 320 -20.62 -1.54 3.83
C GLY A 320 -19.78 -0.35 3.41
N TRP A 321 -18.64 -0.57 2.73
CA TRP A 321 -17.73 0.51 2.34
C TRP A 321 -18.31 1.35 1.21
N GLY A 322 -18.37 2.67 1.39
CA GLY A 322 -18.66 3.61 0.32
C GLY A 322 -17.54 3.73 -0.72
N SER A 323 -16.36 3.21 -0.40
CA SER A 323 -15.17 3.21 -1.26
C SER A 323 -15.33 2.46 -2.58
N TYR A 324 -16.28 1.53 -2.70
CA TYR A 324 -16.63 0.90 -3.98
C TYR A 324 -17.16 1.87 -5.04
N ASP A 325 -17.68 3.01 -4.61
CA ASP A 325 -18.18 4.06 -5.49
C ASP A 325 -17.09 5.09 -5.83
N MET A 326 -15.81 4.79 -5.51
CA MET A 326 -14.65 5.65 -5.71
C MET A 326 -13.77 5.23 -6.88
N GLY A 327 -14.20 4.32 -7.73
CA GLY A 327 -13.51 4.03 -8.98
C GLY A 327 -13.36 5.30 -9.86
N ALA A 328 -12.30 5.35 -10.63
CA ALA A 328 -11.98 6.50 -11.47
C ALA A 328 -11.99 6.17 -12.96
N PHE A 329 -12.73 5.14 -13.34
CA PHE A 329 -12.96 4.78 -14.73
C PHE A 329 -14.40 5.13 -15.15
N THR A 330 -14.55 5.52 -16.39
CA THR A 330 -15.85 5.81 -17.01
C THR A 330 -16.65 4.52 -17.29
N PRO A 331 -17.97 4.60 -17.56
CA PRO A 331 -18.78 3.41 -17.83
C PRO A 331 -18.34 2.56 -19.02
N ASP A 332 -17.52 3.11 -19.92
CA ASP A 332 -16.91 2.40 -21.06
C ASP A 332 -15.49 1.88 -20.76
N GLY A 333 -15.09 1.88 -19.48
CA GLY A 333 -13.84 1.30 -19.02
C GLY A 333 -12.58 2.13 -19.35
N LYS A 334 -12.71 3.46 -19.50
CA LYS A 334 -11.59 4.40 -19.66
C LYS A 334 -11.23 5.06 -18.34
N PRO A 335 -9.96 5.41 -18.11
CA PRO A 335 -9.60 6.38 -17.08
C PRO A 335 -10.37 7.69 -17.26
N SER A 336 -10.91 8.23 -16.17
CA SER A 336 -11.71 9.48 -16.16
C SER A 336 -10.83 10.71 -15.94
N GLU A 337 -11.46 11.90 -16.01
CA GLU A 337 -10.80 13.19 -15.75
C GLU A 337 -10.06 13.25 -14.41
N VAL A 338 -10.54 12.56 -13.38
CA VAL A 338 -9.86 12.48 -12.07
C VAL A 338 -8.47 11.86 -12.21
N MET A 339 -8.33 10.87 -13.09
CA MET A 339 -7.03 10.24 -13.39
C MET A 339 -6.14 11.19 -14.20
N ASP A 340 -6.68 11.95 -15.15
CA ASP A 340 -5.92 12.94 -15.91
C ASP A 340 -5.32 14.03 -15.02
N ILE A 341 -6.07 14.46 -13.98
CA ILE A 341 -5.59 15.44 -13.00
C ILE A 341 -4.41 14.90 -12.19
N LEU A 342 -4.49 13.65 -11.76
CA LEU A 342 -3.40 12.99 -11.02
C LEU A 342 -2.09 12.99 -11.82
N LEU A 343 -2.19 13.02 -13.15
CA LEU A 343 -1.05 13.01 -14.07
C LEU A 343 -0.47 14.40 -14.37
N GLN A 344 -1.24 15.47 -14.19
CA GLN A 344 -0.79 16.84 -14.41
C GLN A 344 0.19 17.33 -13.33
N SER A 345 0.43 16.56 -12.31
CA SER A 345 1.41 16.86 -11.28
C SER A 345 2.81 17.00 -11.89
N LYS A 346 3.41 18.19 -11.80
CA LYS A 346 4.64 18.61 -12.50
C LYS A 346 5.95 18.02 -11.94
N LYS A 347 5.91 17.03 -11.05
CA LYS A 347 7.14 16.43 -10.52
C LYS A 347 7.51 15.13 -11.19
#